data_54060877d6d161f2a6dff8677cbf62f2
#
_entry.id   54060877d6d161f2a6dff8677cbf62f2
#
_cell.length_a   1.000
_cell.length_b   1.000
_cell.length_c   1.000
_cell.angle_alpha   90.00
_cell.angle_beta   90.00
_cell.angle_gamma   90.00
#
_symmetry.space_group_name_H-M   'P 1'
#
loop_
_entity.id
_entity.type
_entity.pdbx_description
1 polymer ?
#
loop_
_entity_poly.entity_id
_entity_poly.type
_entity_poly.pdbx_seq_one_letter_code
_entity_poly.pdbx_strand_id
1 'polypeptide(L)'
;MEDLTKLILRLSLGFMMLSHGMGKFAPQSIEFISTKLTAVNLPAELVYGVYLGEIVAPMLVIIGLFTRLGGWIMVVNMLFAIGLVHMNDIFALTERGAWAIETQALFLVVSLAVAVFGSGKYAIKPNGVKTAEEKAE
;
A
#
# COMPACT_ATOMS: atom_id res chain seq x y z
N MET A 1 13.25 -15.22 14.26
CA MET A 1 13.60 -14.62 12.96
C MET A 1 12.39 -14.09 12.19
N GLU A 2 11.28 -14.82 12.12
CA GLU A 2 10.07 -14.40 11.42
C GLU A 2 9.50 -13.03 11.85
N ASP A 3 9.45 -12.76 13.15
CA ASP A 3 8.93 -11.49 13.66
C ASP A 3 9.80 -10.28 13.28
N LEU A 4 11.12 -10.48 13.23
CA LEU A 4 12.03 -9.44 12.77
C LEU A 4 11.84 -9.16 11.27
N THR A 5 11.63 -10.21 10.46
CA THR A 5 11.33 -10.08 9.04
C THR A 5 10.01 -9.33 8.83
N LYS A 6 8.96 -9.66 9.59
CA LYS A 6 7.67 -8.93 9.56
C LYS A 6 7.84 -7.47 9.95
N LEU A 7 8.66 -7.18 10.96
CA LEU A 7 8.96 -5.79 11.36
C LEU A 7 9.65 -5.03 10.23
N ILE A 8 10.72 -5.58 9.64
CA ILE A 8 11.46 -4.93 8.55
C ILE A 8 10.54 -4.68 7.36
N LEU A 9 9.79 -5.70 6.94
CA LEU A 9 8.86 -5.60 5.81
C LEU A 9 7.82 -4.50 6.02
N ARG A 10 7.23 -4.45 7.21
CA ARG A 10 6.22 -3.48 7.63
C ARG A 10 6.77 -2.06 7.66
N LEU A 11 7.93 -1.86 8.26
CA LEU A 11 8.56 -0.54 8.34
C LEU A 11 8.99 -0.06 6.95
N SER A 12 9.63 -0.91 6.15
CA SER A 12 10.05 -0.56 4.78
C SER A 12 8.84 -0.17 3.92
N LEU A 13 7.81 -1.02 3.88
CA LEU A 13 6.59 -0.72 3.13
C LEU A 13 5.94 0.58 3.61
N GLY A 14 5.75 0.71 4.92
CA GLY A 14 5.05 1.84 5.51
C GLY A 14 5.76 3.17 5.23
N PHE A 15 7.07 3.25 5.43
CA PHE A 15 7.84 4.45 5.15
C PHE A 15 7.89 4.79 3.66
N MET A 16 8.10 3.81 2.81
CA MET A 16 8.13 4.04 1.35
C MET A 16 6.78 4.49 0.82
N MET A 17 5.68 3.85 1.25
CA MET A 17 4.34 4.23 0.84
C MET A 17 3.95 5.61 1.38
N LEU A 18 4.28 5.91 2.64
CA LEU A 18 4.04 7.23 3.23
C LEU A 18 4.79 8.32 2.46
N SER A 19 6.06 8.09 2.12
CA SER A 19 6.86 9.00 1.30
C SER A 19 6.23 9.21 -0.08
N HIS A 20 5.73 8.15 -0.71
CA HIS A 20 5.00 8.22 -1.98
C HIS A 20 3.70 9.04 -1.84
N GLY A 21 2.94 8.81 -0.78
CA GLY A 21 1.69 9.51 -0.49
C GLY A 21 1.87 11.00 -0.18
N MET A 22 3.01 11.40 0.37
CA MET A 22 3.29 12.83 0.63
C MET A 22 3.26 13.67 -0.65
N GLY A 23 3.63 13.10 -1.79
CA GLY A 23 3.52 13.78 -3.09
C GLY A 23 2.08 14.06 -3.53
N LYS A 24 1.08 13.41 -2.93
CA LYS A 24 -0.34 13.61 -3.24
C LYS A 24 -0.94 14.86 -2.60
N PHE A 25 -0.22 15.53 -1.70
CA PHE A 25 -0.66 16.82 -1.16
C PHE A 25 -0.52 17.97 -2.16
N ALA A 26 0.22 17.77 -3.26
CA ALA A 26 0.29 18.75 -4.33
C ALA A 26 -1.08 18.87 -5.03
N PRO A 27 -1.64 20.10 -5.19
CA PRO A 27 -2.95 20.31 -5.82
C PRO A 27 -3.08 19.66 -7.20
N GLN A 28 -2.01 19.67 -7.99
CA GLN A 28 -1.96 19.06 -9.32
C GLN A 28 -2.19 17.53 -9.28
N SER A 29 -1.73 16.86 -8.22
CA SER A 29 -1.92 15.41 -8.06
C SER A 29 -3.39 15.08 -7.82
N ILE A 30 -4.08 15.87 -6.98
CA ILE A 30 -5.50 15.71 -6.70
C ILE A 30 -6.34 15.99 -7.95
N GLU A 31 -6.05 17.08 -8.66
CA GLU A 31 -6.73 17.43 -9.91
C GLU A 31 -6.57 16.34 -10.97
N PHE A 32 -5.36 15.82 -11.14
CA PHE A 32 -5.07 14.75 -12.09
C PHE A 32 -5.89 13.48 -11.77
N ILE A 33 -5.89 13.04 -10.52
CA ILE A 33 -6.61 11.82 -10.12
C ILE A 33 -8.12 12.03 -10.21
N SER A 34 -8.65 13.18 -9.79
CA SER A 34 -10.08 13.49 -9.90
C SER A 34 -10.56 13.52 -11.35
N THR A 35 -9.75 14.06 -12.26
CA THR A 35 -10.03 14.02 -13.71
C THR A 35 -10.09 12.59 -14.24
N LYS A 36 -9.19 11.70 -13.79
CA LYS A 36 -9.23 10.28 -14.15
C LYS A 36 -10.47 9.57 -13.63
N LEU A 37 -10.89 9.88 -12.39
CA LEU A 37 -12.11 9.33 -11.80
C LEU A 37 -13.36 9.74 -12.61
N THR A 38 -13.51 11.01 -12.90
CA THR A 38 -14.67 11.52 -13.67
C THR A 38 -14.70 10.98 -15.11
N ALA A 39 -13.55 10.74 -15.72
CA ALA A 39 -13.44 10.13 -17.04
C ALA A 39 -14.02 8.70 -17.11
N VAL A 40 -14.07 7.99 -15.97
CA VAL A 40 -14.69 6.66 -15.85
C VAL A 40 -16.04 6.69 -15.11
N ASN A 41 -16.68 7.85 -15.05
CA ASN A 41 -17.98 8.10 -14.39
C ASN A 41 -17.99 7.79 -12.87
N LEU A 42 -16.86 7.97 -12.20
CA LEU A 42 -16.77 7.89 -10.74
C LEU A 42 -16.78 9.30 -10.12
N PRO A 43 -17.31 9.46 -8.89
CA PRO A 43 -17.29 10.73 -8.18
C PRO A 43 -15.86 11.24 -7.97
N ALA A 44 -15.61 12.52 -8.23
CA ALA A 44 -14.31 13.15 -8.06
C ALA A 44 -13.80 13.08 -6.61
N GLU A 45 -14.72 13.09 -5.65
CA GLU A 45 -14.44 13.04 -4.20
C GLU A 45 -13.73 11.76 -3.77
N LEU A 46 -13.82 10.68 -4.55
CA LEU A 46 -13.08 9.43 -4.29
C LEU A 46 -11.56 9.65 -4.33
N VAL A 47 -11.08 10.75 -4.90
CA VAL A 47 -9.66 11.12 -4.85
C VAL A 47 -9.12 11.17 -3.43
N TYR A 48 -9.92 11.57 -2.44
CA TYR A 48 -9.51 11.62 -1.04
C TYR A 48 -9.28 10.24 -0.43
N GLY A 49 -9.77 9.18 -1.05
CA GLY A 49 -9.45 7.80 -0.69
C GLY A 49 -7.96 7.46 -0.80
N VAL A 50 -7.23 8.19 -1.64
CA VAL A 50 -5.77 8.08 -1.76
C VAL A 50 -5.08 8.34 -0.42
N TYR A 51 -5.54 9.32 0.35
CA TYR A 51 -4.99 9.61 1.67
C TYR A 51 -5.21 8.46 2.66
N LEU A 52 -6.33 7.75 2.56
CA LEU A 52 -6.55 6.55 3.37
C LEU A 52 -5.53 5.46 3.03
N GLY A 53 -5.26 5.23 1.75
CA GLY A 53 -4.36 4.17 1.29
C GLY A 53 -2.87 4.50 1.38
N GLU A 54 -2.50 5.78 1.24
CA GLU A 54 -1.09 6.20 1.13
C GLU A 54 -0.58 6.99 2.35
N ILE A 55 -1.46 7.40 3.27
CA ILE A 55 -1.08 8.08 4.52
C ILE A 55 -1.56 7.31 5.74
N VAL A 56 -2.88 7.12 5.90
CA VAL A 56 -3.45 6.51 7.11
C VAL A 56 -3.03 5.03 7.23
N ALA A 57 -3.23 4.24 6.18
CA ALA A 57 -2.91 2.81 6.21
C ALA A 57 -1.40 2.55 6.43
N PRO A 58 -0.46 3.24 5.76
CA PRO A 58 0.96 3.12 6.07
C PRO A 58 1.31 3.47 7.51
N MET A 59 0.71 4.51 8.08
CA MET A 59 0.92 4.85 9.50
C MET A 59 0.47 3.73 10.42
N LEU A 60 -0.70 3.14 10.19
CA LEU A 60 -1.18 1.97 10.95
C LEU A 60 -0.23 0.79 10.84
N VAL A 61 0.30 0.55 9.64
CA VAL A 61 1.27 -0.53 9.37
C VAL A 61 2.59 -0.27 10.09
N ILE A 62 3.13 0.96 10.07
CA ILE A 62 4.38 1.34 10.76
C ILE A 62 4.25 1.07 12.27
N ILE A 63 3.22 1.61 12.91
CA ILE A 63 3.03 1.47 14.37
C ILE A 63 2.59 0.07 14.78
N GLY A 64 2.11 -0.73 13.85
CA GLY A 64 1.63 -2.09 14.12
C GLY A 64 0.25 -2.13 14.77
N LEU A 65 -0.61 -1.20 14.42
CA LEU A 65 -2.01 -1.16 14.83
C LEU A 65 -2.90 -1.52 13.64
N PHE A 66 -3.72 -2.57 13.77
CA PHE A 66 -4.56 -3.07 12.68
C PHE A 66 -3.77 -3.36 11.38
N THR A 67 -2.57 -3.89 11.50
CA THR A 67 -1.61 -4.07 10.40
C THR A 67 -2.20 -4.78 9.19
N ARG A 68 -2.97 -5.86 9.42
CA ARG A 68 -3.62 -6.61 8.33
C ARG A 68 -4.64 -5.75 7.59
N LEU A 69 -5.45 -4.98 8.32
CA LEU A 69 -6.41 -4.05 7.72
C LEU A 69 -5.69 -2.97 6.91
N GLY A 70 -4.64 -2.37 7.48
CA GLY A 70 -3.81 -1.40 6.78
C GLY A 70 -3.21 -1.98 5.49
N GLY A 71 -2.69 -3.21 5.55
CA GLY A 71 -2.20 -3.93 4.38
C GLY A 71 -3.26 -4.11 3.29
N TRP A 72 -4.48 -4.53 3.64
CA TRP A 72 -5.59 -4.67 2.69
C TRP A 72 -6.03 -3.34 2.10
N ILE A 73 -6.09 -2.27 2.89
CA ILE A 73 -6.39 -0.92 2.38
C ILE A 73 -5.36 -0.50 1.32
N MET A 74 -4.07 -0.75 1.59
CA MET A 74 -2.99 -0.44 0.65
C MET A 74 -3.09 -1.30 -0.62
N VAL A 75 -3.45 -2.60 -0.52
CA VAL A 75 -3.70 -3.47 -1.68
C VAL A 75 -4.80 -2.88 -2.57
N VAL A 76 -5.96 -2.53 -1.98
CA VAL A 76 -7.09 -1.95 -2.72
C VAL A 76 -6.67 -0.62 -3.36
N ASN A 77 -5.94 0.23 -2.64
CA ASN A 77 -5.45 1.50 -3.18
C ASN A 77 -4.51 1.30 -4.39
N MET A 78 -3.60 0.33 -4.33
CA MET A 78 -2.69 0.04 -5.45
C MET A 78 -3.43 -0.57 -6.65
N LEU A 79 -4.41 -1.43 -6.44
CA LEU A 79 -5.26 -1.93 -7.51
C LEU A 79 -6.02 -0.79 -8.21
N PHE A 80 -6.56 0.15 -7.43
CA PHE A 80 -7.19 1.35 -7.97
C PHE A 80 -6.22 2.22 -8.75
N ALA A 81 -5.02 2.46 -8.23
CA ALA A 81 -3.99 3.26 -8.90
C ALA A 81 -3.58 2.64 -10.24
N ILE A 82 -3.36 1.32 -10.27
CA ILE A 82 -3.01 0.60 -11.50
C ILE A 82 -4.17 0.67 -12.50
N GLY A 83 -5.38 0.33 -12.07
CA GLY A 83 -6.56 0.29 -12.94
C GLY A 83 -7.01 1.66 -13.47
N LEU A 84 -6.87 2.72 -12.66
CA LEU A 84 -7.35 4.06 -13.03
C LEU A 84 -6.30 4.87 -13.81
N VAL A 85 -5.04 4.78 -13.40
CA VAL A 85 -3.98 5.67 -13.90
C VAL A 85 -3.00 4.95 -14.81
N HIS A 86 -2.66 3.69 -14.50
CA HIS A 86 -1.54 2.97 -15.11
C HIS A 86 -1.96 1.80 -16.01
N MET A 87 -3.26 1.70 -16.37
CA MET A 87 -3.75 0.57 -17.18
C MET A 87 -3.00 0.43 -18.51
N ASN A 88 -2.65 1.56 -19.14
CA ASN A 88 -1.92 1.57 -20.41
C ASN A 88 -0.42 1.28 -20.24
N ASP A 89 0.09 1.36 -19.02
CA ASP A 89 1.51 1.19 -18.70
C ASP A 89 1.87 -0.24 -18.28
N ILE A 90 0.87 -1.12 -18.13
CA ILE A 90 1.06 -2.50 -17.64
C ILE A 90 2.09 -3.28 -18.46
N PHE A 91 2.14 -3.07 -19.77
CA PHE A 91 3.10 -3.71 -20.67
C PHE A 91 4.15 -2.74 -21.21
N ALA A 92 4.22 -1.51 -20.66
CA ALA A 92 5.16 -0.50 -21.10
C ALA A 92 6.49 -0.57 -20.34
N LEU A 93 7.54 -0.10 -20.99
CA LEU A 93 8.85 0.14 -20.39
C LEU A 93 9.10 1.65 -20.30
N THR A 94 9.85 2.06 -19.28
CA THR A 94 10.36 3.43 -19.17
C THR A 94 11.48 3.67 -20.19
N GLU A 95 11.86 4.93 -20.38
CA GLU A 95 13.01 5.29 -21.25
C GLU A 95 14.32 4.59 -20.84
N ARG A 96 14.43 4.20 -19.57
CA ARG A 96 15.59 3.48 -19.02
C ARG A 96 15.46 1.95 -19.10
N GLY A 97 14.39 1.44 -19.73
CA GLY A 97 14.14 0.00 -19.87
C GLY A 97 13.56 -0.71 -18.66
N ALA A 98 13.20 0.02 -17.59
CA ALA A 98 12.50 -0.55 -16.43
C ALA A 98 11.00 -0.72 -16.73
N TRP A 99 10.35 -1.65 -16.04
CA TRP A 99 8.90 -1.80 -16.15
C TRP A 99 8.17 -0.55 -15.63
N ALA A 100 7.26 0.01 -16.43
CA ALA A 100 6.67 1.31 -16.14
C ALA A 100 5.89 1.36 -14.83
N ILE A 101 5.30 0.23 -14.39
CA ILE A 101 4.54 0.12 -13.12
C ILE A 101 5.27 -0.66 -12.03
N GLU A 102 6.60 -0.80 -12.12
CA GLU A 102 7.34 -1.62 -11.15
C GLU A 102 7.14 -1.18 -9.69
N THR A 103 7.06 0.13 -9.44
CA THR A 103 6.84 0.69 -8.10
C THR A 103 5.45 0.31 -7.56
N GLN A 104 4.41 0.47 -8.36
CA GLN A 104 3.03 0.13 -7.99
C GLN A 104 2.88 -1.39 -7.79
N ALA A 105 3.49 -2.18 -8.65
CA ALA A 105 3.48 -3.64 -8.55
C ALA A 105 4.21 -4.10 -7.28
N LEU A 106 5.35 -3.50 -6.96
CA LEU A 106 6.09 -3.81 -5.74
C LEU A 106 5.28 -3.44 -4.48
N PHE A 107 4.69 -2.24 -4.45
CA PHE A 107 3.81 -1.85 -3.35
C PHE A 107 2.63 -2.79 -3.19
N LEU A 108 2.00 -3.22 -4.29
CA LEU A 108 0.88 -4.17 -4.27
C LEU A 108 1.30 -5.50 -3.64
N VAL A 109 2.40 -6.10 -4.10
CA VAL A 109 2.88 -7.40 -3.62
C VAL A 109 3.29 -7.34 -2.15
N VAL A 110 4.03 -6.31 -1.75
CA VAL A 110 4.49 -6.17 -0.36
C VAL A 110 3.33 -5.84 0.57
N SER A 111 2.36 -5.03 0.13
CA SER A 111 1.12 -4.77 0.89
C SER A 111 0.32 -6.04 1.11
N LEU A 112 0.21 -6.90 0.08
CA LEU A 112 -0.43 -8.20 0.18
C LEU A 112 0.29 -9.10 1.19
N ALA A 113 1.62 -9.13 1.16
CA ALA A 113 2.41 -9.88 2.14
C ALA A 113 2.14 -9.40 3.57
N VAL A 114 2.13 -8.08 3.81
CA VAL A 114 1.82 -7.50 5.13
C VAL A 114 0.37 -7.80 5.55
N ALA A 115 -0.58 -7.75 4.63
CA ALA A 115 -1.98 -8.09 4.90
C ALA A 115 -2.16 -9.55 5.35
N VAL A 116 -1.41 -10.46 4.72
CA VAL A 116 -1.49 -11.91 5.02
C VAL A 116 -0.69 -12.27 6.27
N PHE A 117 0.57 -11.85 6.36
CA PHE A 117 1.45 -12.23 7.47
C PHE A 117 1.16 -11.45 8.77
N GLY A 118 0.65 -10.24 8.67
CA GLY A 118 0.36 -9.38 9.82
C GLY A 118 1.60 -8.73 10.42
N SER A 119 1.46 -8.25 11.66
CA SER A 119 2.45 -7.39 12.31
C SER A 119 3.63 -8.11 12.95
N GLY A 120 3.49 -9.38 13.30
CA GLY A 120 4.42 -10.04 14.20
C GLY A 120 4.33 -9.51 15.65
N LYS A 121 5.24 -9.95 16.50
CA LYS A 121 5.25 -9.57 17.93
C LYS A 121 5.70 -8.13 18.21
N TYR A 122 6.49 -7.54 17.32
CA TYR A 122 7.00 -6.17 17.47
C TYR A 122 5.99 -5.12 16.96
N ALA A 123 4.82 -5.06 17.59
CA ALA A 123 3.71 -4.21 17.20
C ALA A 123 2.93 -3.74 18.43
N ILE A 124 2.25 -2.60 18.34
CA ILE A 124 1.38 -2.12 19.43
C ILE A 124 0.25 -3.11 19.70
N LYS A 125 -0.34 -3.64 18.62
CA LYS A 125 -1.35 -4.72 18.72
C LYS A 125 -0.92 -5.88 17.81
N PRO A 126 -0.15 -6.84 18.34
CA PRO A 126 0.31 -7.98 17.57
C PRO A 126 -0.85 -8.71 16.90
N ASN A 127 -0.76 -8.92 15.61
CA ASN A 127 -1.64 -9.79 14.87
C ASN A 127 -0.85 -10.48 13.74
N GLY A 128 -1.13 -11.74 13.52
CA GLY A 128 -0.43 -12.53 12.51
C GLY A 128 -0.92 -13.96 12.51
N VAL A 129 -0.35 -14.74 11.62
CA VAL A 129 -0.49 -16.20 11.65
C VAL A 129 0.36 -16.69 12.81
N LYS A 130 -0.26 -17.33 13.80
CA LYS A 130 0.47 -17.98 14.88
C LYS A 130 1.35 -19.09 14.31
N THR A 131 2.61 -19.12 14.72
CA THR A 131 3.51 -20.22 14.39
C THR A 131 3.06 -21.53 15.04
N ALA A 132 3.55 -22.65 14.55
CA ALA A 132 3.20 -23.95 15.14
C ALA A 132 3.63 -24.04 16.61
N GLU A 133 4.68 -23.33 17.01
CA GLU A 133 5.19 -23.26 18.38
C GLU A 133 4.24 -22.48 19.31
N GLU A 134 3.70 -21.35 18.84
CA GLU A 134 2.70 -20.56 19.61
C GLU A 134 1.33 -21.25 19.77
N LYS A 135 1.06 -22.28 18.97
CA LYS A 135 -0.17 -23.07 19.06
C LYS A 135 -0.03 -24.27 20.00
N ALA A 136 1.20 -24.61 20.40
CA ALA A 136 1.51 -25.74 21.26
C ALA A 136 1.61 -25.37 22.76
N GLU A 137 1.62 -24.07 23.09
CA GLU A 137 1.50 -23.52 24.44
C GLU A 137 0.02 -23.20 24.77
#